data_8ff6a4ce5e4c5a5fb314d2cd15b1cf81
#
_entry.id   8ff6a4ce5e4c5a5fb314d2cd15b1cf81
#
_cell.length_a   1.000
_cell.length_b   1.000
_cell.length_c   1.000
_cell.angle_alpha   90.00
_cell.angle_beta   90.00
_cell.angle_gamma   90.00
#
_symmetry.space_group_name_H-M   'P 1'
#
loop_
_entity.id
_entity.type
_entity.pdbx_description
1 polymer ?
#
loop_
_entity_poly.entity_id
_entity_poly.type
_entity_poly.pdbx_seq_one_letter_code
_entity_poly.pdbx_strand_id
1 'polypeptide(L)'
;MILLLSLSFRNTPQKIREYFAFGNEDKKRLLKSLCSEELIDEAVVLITCNRTEIYVSSGNDKSTSSIINIILEKCEDIIGINIDNIRDYLLFYTGKSAVSHLYKVSAGLDSMLVGEDQILGQVKDAIEFARECDTAHLYLNTLFRDAVTEAKKIKTETMISKSGVSTATLALRAAKDVLNSFSGKNILIIGASGKIGDIVLKNALSYDFEQIYVTRRRHNIDMSPNAMDRVSIIEYNDRYDYIRNADVIVSATSGPHFTLTK
;
A
#
# COMPACT_ATOMS: atom_id res chain seq x y z
N MET A 1 -8.10 -0.18 -26.22
CA MET A 1 -7.80 1.08 -25.45
C MET A 1 -7.57 0.75 -24.00
N ILE A 2 -6.62 1.41 -23.30
CA ILE A 2 -6.45 1.26 -21.84
C ILE A 2 -7.12 2.45 -21.14
N LEU A 3 -7.88 2.18 -20.10
CA LEU A 3 -8.50 3.17 -19.23
C LEU A 3 -8.13 2.85 -17.77
N LEU A 4 -7.94 3.88 -16.97
CA LEU A 4 -7.62 3.82 -15.55
C LEU A 4 -8.57 4.72 -14.77
N LEU A 5 -9.21 4.17 -13.74
CA LEU A 5 -9.76 4.93 -12.61
C LEU A 5 -8.72 4.94 -11.49
N SER A 6 -8.37 6.11 -10.99
CA SER A 6 -7.37 6.28 -9.92
C SER A 6 -7.91 7.14 -8.76
N LEU A 7 -7.75 6.62 -7.56
CA LEU A 7 -7.87 7.33 -6.29
C LEU A 7 -6.53 7.25 -5.58
N SER A 8 -5.94 8.37 -5.20
CA SER A 8 -4.64 8.36 -4.52
C SER A 8 -4.60 9.38 -3.39
N PHE A 9 -3.59 9.23 -2.51
CA PHE A 9 -3.35 10.16 -1.41
C PHE A 9 -3.18 11.62 -1.84
N ARG A 10 -2.87 11.87 -3.12
CA ARG A 10 -2.66 13.22 -3.67
C ARG A 10 -3.95 14.02 -3.83
N ASN A 11 -5.03 13.33 -4.14
CA ASN A 11 -6.30 13.98 -4.52
C ASN A 11 -7.51 13.46 -3.75
N THR A 12 -7.35 12.41 -2.93
CA THR A 12 -8.47 11.75 -2.26
C THR A 12 -8.23 11.67 -0.75
N PRO A 13 -9.11 12.24 0.08
CA PRO A 13 -9.05 12.10 1.54
C PRO A 13 -9.07 10.63 1.98
N GLN A 14 -8.40 10.32 3.10
CA GLN A 14 -8.31 8.97 3.61
C GLN A 14 -9.67 8.29 3.80
N LYS A 15 -10.66 8.98 4.36
CA LYS A 15 -12.03 8.47 4.56
C LYS A 15 -12.65 7.93 3.27
N ILE A 16 -12.40 8.59 2.13
CA ILE A 16 -12.92 8.18 0.83
C ILE A 16 -12.14 7.01 0.28
N ARG A 17 -10.80 7.02 0.44
CA ARG A 17 -9.97 5.87 0.03
C ARG A 17 -10.32 4.58 0.77
N GLU A 18 -10.75 4.69 2.03
CA GLU A 18 -11.18 3.53 2.84
C GLU A 18 -12.38 2.79 2.24
N TYR A 19 -13.30 3.48 1.54
CA TYR A 19 -14.39 2.82 0.82
C TYR A 19 -13.90 1.91 -0.32
N PHE A 20 -12.77 2.23 -0.92
CA PHE A 20 -12.16 1.48 -2.02
C PHE A 20 -11.04 0.53 -1.56
N ALA A 21 -10.88 0.32 -0.27
CA ALA A 21 -9.92 -0.63 0.29
C ALA A 21 -10.48 -2.07 0.27
N PHE A 22 -10.78 -2.58 -0.94
CA PHE A 22 -11.41 -3.87 -1.14
C PHE A 22 -10.58 -5.03 -0.61
N GLY A 23 -11.22 -5.95 0.12
CA GLY A 23 -10.67 -7.25 0.44
C GLY A 23 -10.54 -8.16 -0.80
N ASN A 24 -9.93 -9.33 -0.66
CA ASN A 24 -9.72 -10.23 -1.81
C ASN A 24 -11.03 -10.69 -2.45
N GLU A 25 -12.08 -10.96 -1.66
CA GLU A 25 -13.38 -11.36 -2.21
C GLU A 25 -14.04 -10.23 -3.00
N ASP A 26 -14.01 -8.99 -2.49
CA ASP A 26 -14.57 -7.84 -3.20
C ASP A 26 -13.77 -7.50 -4.46
N LYS A 27 -12.43 -7.60 -4.41
CA LYS A 27 -11.58 -7.47 -5.60
C LYS A 27 -11.95 -8.49 -6.67
N LYS A 28 -12.11 -9.75 -6.29
CA LYS A 28 -12.49 -10.81 -7.21
C LYS A 28 -13.86 -10.58 -7.80
N ARG A 29 -14.84 -10.16 -6.96
CA ARG A 29 -16.21 -9.82 -7.40
C ARG A 29 -16.17 -8.66 -8.40
N LEU A 30 -15.43 -7.58 -8.09
CA LEU A 30 -15.27 -6.43 -8.97
C LEU A 30 -14.66 -6.82 -10.33
N LEU A 31 -13.53 -7.52 -10.32
CA LEU A 31 -12.84 -7.96 -11.52
C LEU A 31 -13.76 -8.77 -12.44
N LYS A 32 -14.45 -9.76 -11.87
CA LYS A 32 -15.37 -10.60 -12.64
C LYS A 32 -16.58 -9.85 -13.16
N SER A 33 -17.17 -8.94 -12.36
CA SER A 33 -18.30 -8.15 -12.80
C SER A 33 -17.93 -7.16 -13.91
N LEU A 34 -16.71 -6.59 -13.88
CA LEU A 34 -16.19 -5.75 -14.94
C LEU A 34 -16.01 -6.54 -16.26
N CYS A 35 -15.35 -7.70 -16.19
CA CYS A 35 -15.10 -8.52 -17.39
C CYS A 35 -16.35 -9.27 -17.88
N SER A 36 -17.48 -9.25 -17.17
CA SER A 36 -18.76 -9.74 -17.70
C SER A 36 -19.45 -8.75 -18.64
N GLU A 37 -19.00 -7.50 -18.68
CA GLU A 37 -19.54 -6.45 -19.53
C GLU A 37 -18.89 -6.48 -20.93
N GLU A 38 -19.66 -6.46 -21.98
CA GLU A 38 -19.19 -6.50 -23.38
C GLU A 38 -18.18 -5.40 -23.75
N LEU A 39 -18.15 -4.33 -22.98
CA LEU A 39 -17.27 -3.20 -23.24
C LEU A 39 -15.89 -3.35 -22.60
N ILE A 40 -15.67 -4.33 -21.73
CA ILE A 40 -14.42 -4.52 -20.98
C ILE A 40 -13.84 -5.90 -21.27
N ASP A 41 -12.68 -5.93 -21.90
CA ASP A 41 -11.99 -7.16 -22.27
C ASP A 41 -11.11 -7.71 -21.14
N GLU A 42 -10.47 -6.82 -20.37
CA GLU A 42 -9.58 -7.19 -19.27
C GLU A 42 -9.68 -6.16 -18.13
N ALA A 43 -9.44 -6.61 -16.89
CA ALA A 43 -9.41 -5.75 -15.72
C ALA A 43 -8.33 -6.16 -14.71
N VAL A 44 -7.67 -5.16 -14.10
CA VAL A 44 -6.72 -5.33 -12.98
C VAL A 44 -7.02 -4.28 -11.91
N VAL A 45 -6.99 -4.68 -10.64
CA VAL A 45 -7.19 -3.78 -9.50
C VAL A 45 -5.93 -3.76 -8.63
N LEU A 46 -5.29 -2.60 -8.55
CA LEU A 46 -4.15 -2.33 -7.67
C LEU A 46 -4.63 -1.58 -6.43
N ILE A 47 -4.45 -2.17 -5.25
CA ILE A 47 -4.79 -1.55 -3.96
C ILE A 47 -3.57 -1.52 -3.06
N THR A 48 -3.33 -0.34 -2.49
CA THR A 48 -2.30 -0.12 -1.47
C THR A 48 -2.89 0.76 -0.34
N CYS A 49 -2.14 1.06 0.70
CA CYS A 49 -2.58 2.02 1.73
C CYS A 49 -2.82 3.44 1.18
N ASN A 50 -2.18 3.78 0.05
CA ASN A 50 -2.16 5.14 -0.49
C ASN A 50 -2.91 5.31 -1.80
N ARG A 51 -3.36 4.22 -2.44
CA ARG A 51 -4.08 4.27 -3.71
C ARG A 51 -4.96 3.06 -3.95
N THR A 52 -6.03 3.29 -4.71
CA THR A 52 -6.78 2.26 -5.41
C THR A 52 -6.87 2.64 -6.87
N GLU A 53 -6.47 1.74 -7.74
CA GLU A 53 -6.42 1.93 -9.18
C GLU A 53 -7.07 0.75 -9.89
N ILE A 54 -7.99 1.04 -10.82
CA ILE A 54 -8.68 0.05 -11.64
C ILE A 54 -8.28 0.29 -13.07
N TYR A 55 -7.52 -0.64 -13.63
CA TYR A 55 -7.10 -0.66 -15.03
C TYR A 55 -8.02 -1.57 -15.81
N VAL A 56 -8.53 -1.09 -16.94
CA VAL A 56 -9.31 -1.92 -17.87
C VAL A 56 -8.76 -1.78 -19.28
N SER A 57 -8.86 -2.85 -20.05
CA SER A 57 -8.69 -2.82 -21.50
C SER A 57 -10.04 -2.96 -22.20
N SER A 58 -10.17 -2.32 -23.34
CA SER A 58 -11.38 -2.34 -24.18
C SER A 58 -11.03 -2.17 -25.63
N GLY A 59 -11.83 -2.72 -26.54
CA GLY A 59 -11.71 -2.48 -27.99
C GLY A 59 -11.67 -1.00 -28.35
N ASN A 60 -11.01 -0.67 -29.47
CA ASN A 60 -10.76 0.74 -29.85
C ASN A 60 -12.03 1.53 -30.23
N ASP A 61 -13.09 0.85 -30.61
CA ASP A 61 -14.33 1.48 -31.12
C ASP A 61 -15.37 1.73 -30.01
N LYS A 62 -15.00 1.50 -28.76
CA LYS A 62 -15.91 1.58 -27.61
C LYS A 62 -15.88 2.97 -26.97
N SER A 63 -17.05 3.43 -26.52
CA SER A 63 -17.20 4.74 -25.87
C SER A 63 -16.51 4.79 -24.50
N THR A 64 -15.56 5.71 -24.35
CA THR A 64 -14.85 5.94 -23.06
C THR A 64 -15.83 6.29 -21.94
N SER A 65 -16.86 7.10 -22.20
CA SER A 65 -17.86 7.48 -21.20
C SER A 65 -18.70 6.29 -20.73
N SER A 66 -19.04 5.37 -21.65
CA SER A 66 -19.78 4.15 -21.28
C SER A 66 -18.94 3.25 -20.39
N ILE A 67 -17.64 3.08 -20.70
CA ILE A 67 -16.72 2.27 -19.85
C ILE A 67 -16.56 2.90 -18.47
N ILE A 68 -16.41 4.22 -18.39
CA ILE A 68 -16.34 4.94 -17.11
C ILE A 68 -17.60 4.69 -16.27
N ASN A 69 -18.80 4.80 -16.87
CA ASN A 69 -20.05 4.59 -16.16
C ASN A 69 -20.17 3.15 -15.64
N ILE A 70 -19.75 2.15 -16.42
CA ILE A 70 -19.70 0.75 -15.97
C ILE A 70 -18.78 0.61 -14.76
N ILE A 71 -17.56 1.14 -14.82
CA ILE A 71 -16.62 1.05 -13.70
C ILE A 71 -17.23 1.68 -12.43
N LEU A 72 -17.86 2.84 -12.55
CA LEU A 72 -18.49 3.53 -11.44
C LEU A 72 -19.66 2.72 -10.86
N GLU A 73 -20.53 2.19 -11.69
CA GLU A 73 -21.66 1.32 -11.29
C GLU A 73 -21.15 0.09 -10.52
N LYS A 74 -20.17 -0.64 -11.06
CA LYS A 74 -19.63 -1.84 -10.39
C LYS A 74 -18.91 -1.50 -9.08
N CYS A 75 -18.29 -0.33 -8.98
CA CYS A 75 -17.73 0.13 -7.71
C CYS A 75 -18.84 0.46 -6.71
N GLU A 76 -19.89 1.17 -7.13
CA GLU A 76 -21.04 1.52 -6.29
C GLU A 76 -21.71 0.29 -5.70
N ASP A 77 -21.90 -0.77 -6.49
CA ASP A 77 -22.47 -2.06 -6.08
C ASP A 77 -21.66 -2.74 -4.94
N ILE A 78 -20.38 -2.44 -4.85
CA ILE A 78 -19.50 -3.02 -3.83
C ILE A 78 -19.40 -2.15 -2.59
N ILE A 79 -19.21 -0.84 -2.80
CA ILE A 79 -19.01 0.09 -1.68
C ILE A 79 -20.30 0.49 -1.00
N GLY A 80 -21.46 0.33 -1.66
CA GLY A 80 -22.77 0.61 -1.10
C GLY A 80 -23.07 2.09 -0.83
N ILE A 81 -22.32 3.01 -1.45
CA ILE A 81 -22.54 4.46 -1.38
C ILE A 81 -22.68 5.03 -2.78
N ASN A 82 -23.48 6.09 -2.93
CA ASN A 82 -23.61 6.78 -4.20
C ASN A 82 -22.30 7.46 -4.58
N ILE A 83 -21.73 7.03 -5.72
CA ILE A 83 -20.43 7.50 -6.23
C ILE A 83 -20.49 8.97 -6.66
N ASP A 84 -21.63 9.50 -7.03
CA ASP A 84 -21.75 10.92 -7.39
C ASP A 84 -21.31 11.85 -6.26
N ASN A 85 -21.49 11.43 -5.01
CA ASN A 85 -21.05 12.19 -3.83
C ASN A 85 -19.52 12.30 -3.68
N ILE A 86 -18.77 11.47 -4.38
CA ILE A 86 -17.31 11.38 -4.30
C ILE A 86 -16.64 11.48 -5.66
N ARG A 87 -17.40 11.75 -6.72
CA ARG A 87 -16.93 11.76 -8.10
C ARG A 87 -15.75 12.70 -8.34
N ASP A 88 -15.71 13.83 -7.67
CA ASP A 88 -14.62 14.83 -7.76
C ASP A 88 -13.26 14.31 -7.28
N TYR A 89 -13.25 13.22 -6.52
CA TYR A 89 -12.03 12.56 -6.06
C TYR A 89 -11.54 11.44 -6.98
N LEU A 90 -12.31 11.12 -8.04
CA LEU A 90 -12.01 10.05 -8.99
C LEU A 90 -11.32 10.63 -10.23
N LEU A 91 -10.09 10.20 -10.48
CA LEU A 91 -9.34 10.61 -11.65
C LEU A 91 -9.39 9.51 -12.72
N PHE A 92 -9.59 9.94 -13.97
CA PHE A 92 -9.61 9.04 -15.12
C PHE A 92 -8.45 9.36 -16.05
N TYR A 93 -7.75 8.32 -16.49
CA TYR A 93 -6.69 8.40 -17.48
C TYR A 93 -7.02 7.45 -18.63
N THR A 94 -6.68 7.83 -19.85
CA THR A 94 -6.94 7.00 -21.03
C THR A 94 -5.70 6.88 -21.92
N GLY A 95 -5.56 5.76 -22.63
CA GLY A 95 -4.50 5.52 -23.59
C GLY A 95 -3.10 5.78 -23.02
N LYS A 96 -2.33 6.65 -23.65
CA LYS A 96 -0.95 6.95 -23.24
C LYS A 96 -0.84 7.50 -21.81
N SER A 97 -1.83 8.25 -21.34
CA SER A 97 -1.79 8.80 -19.97
C SER A 97 -1.95 7.71 -18.92
N ALA A 98 -2.83 6.73 -19.15
CA ALA A 98 -2.99 5.57 -18.26
C ALA A 98 -1.72 4.70 -18.23
N VAL A 99 -1.11 4.44 -19.39
CA VAL A 99 0.16 3.71 -19.50
C VAL A 99 1.26 4.44 -18.75
N SER A 100 1.46 5.74 -19.02
CA SER A 100 2.49 6.55 -18.36
C SER A 100 2.30 6.59 -16.84
N HIS A 101 1.04 6.63 -16.37
CA HIS A 101 0.74 6.59 -14.94
C HIS A 101 1.19 5.27 -14.30
N LEU A 102 0.88 4.11 -14.91
CA LEU A 102 1.33 2.81 -14.40
C LEU A 102 2.85 2.71 -14.30
N TYR A 103 3.58 3.22 -15.29
CA TYR A 103 5.05 3.22 -15.26
C TYR A 103 5.60 4.09 -14.11
N LYS A 104 5.03 5.28 -13.89
CA LYS A 104 5.41 6.16 -12.76
C LYS A 104 5.12 5.50 -11.41
N VAL A 105 3.95 4.87 -11.28
CA VAL A 105 3.57 4.15 -10.06
C VAL A 105 4.51 2.98 -9.82
N SER A 106 4.76 2.15 -10.83
CA SER A 106 5.64 0.97 -10.72
C SER A 106 7.07 1.33 -10.34
N ALA A 107 7.57 2.47 -10.85
CA ALA A 107 8.89 2.99 -10.50
C ALA A 107 8.94 3.67 -9.12
N GLY A 108 7.79 3.86 -8.44
CA GLY A 108 7.69 4.56 -7.17
C GLY A 108 7.79 6.09 -7.29
N LEU A 109 7.69 6.64 -8.51
CA LEU A 109 7.76 8.09 -8.74
C LEU A 109 6.49 8.83 -8.29
N ASP A 110 5.38 8.12 -8.20
CA ASP A 110 4.10 8.63 -7.71
C ASP A 110 3.76 8.13 -6.29
N SER A 111 4.70 7.55 -5.60
CA SER A 111 4.54 7.12 -4.20
C SER A 111 4.70 8.30 -3.23
N MET A 112 4.14 8.17 -2.02
CA MET A 112 4.35 9.14 -0.93
C MET A 112 5.85 9.26 -0.59
N LEU A 113 6.56 8.14 -0.63
CA LEU A 113 8.02 8.07 -0.57
C LEU A 113 8.54 7.72 -1.95
N VAL A 114 9.13 8.70 -2.61
CA VAL A 114 9.67 8.52 -3.96
C VAL A 114 10.73 7.43 -3.96
N GLY A 115 10.57 6.44 -4.86
CA GLY A 115 11.51 5.32 -5.01
C GLY A 115 11.31 4.15 -4.05
N GLU A 116 10.23 4.13 -3.22
CA GLU A 116 9.95 2.97 -2.36
C GLU A 116 9.86 1.67 -3.17
N ASP A 117 10.34 0.56 -2.58
CA ASP A 117 10.36 -0.75 -3.26
C ASP A 117 9.05 -1.52 -3.13
N GLN A 118 8.24 -1.20 -2.13
CA GLN A 118 7.01 -1.95 -1.84
C GLN A 118 6.00 -1.90 -2.99
N ILE A 119 5.86 -0.74 -3.65
CA ILE A 119 4.89 -0.56 -4.75
C ILE A 119 5.15 -1.52 -5.91
N LEU A 120 6.41 -1.82 -6.23
CA LEU A 120 6.75 -2.74 -7.32
C LEU A 120 6.27 -4.17 -7.03
N GLY A 121 6.37 -4.60 -5.77
CA GLY A 121 5.78 -5.87 -5.31
C GLY A 121 4.26 -5.86 -5.46
N GLN A 122 3.60 -4.80 -5.00
CA GLN A 122 2.13 -4.68 -5.06
C GLN A 122 1.60 -4.64 -6.50
N VAL A 123 2.33 -4.04 -7.44
CA VAL A 123 1.98 -4.07 -8.87
C VAL A 123 2.06 -5.49 -9.44
N LYS A 124 3.07 -6.28 -9.04
CA LYS A 124 3.15 -7.69 -9.43
C LYS A 124 2.02 -8.52 -8.83
N ASP A 125 1.77 -8.35 -7.52
CA ASP A 125 0.71 -9.08 -6.84
C ASP A 125 -0.66 -8.77 -7.46
N ALA A 126 -0.90 -7.52 -7.90
CA ALA A 126 -2.13 -7.11 -8.55
C ALA A 126 -2.38 -7.82 -9.90
N ILE A 127 -1.36 -7.92 -10.76
CA ILE A 127 -1.51 -8.62 -12.04
C ILE A 127 -1.60 -10.13 -11.86
N GLU A 128 -0.90 -10.72 -10.90
CA GLU A 128 -1.00 -12.14 -10.57
C GLU A 128 -2.41 -12.49 -10.07
N PHE A 129 -2.95 -11.68 -9.15
CA PHE A 129 -4.32 -11.84 -8.67
C PHE A 129 -5.36 -11.75 -9.81
N ALA A 130 -5.20 -10.82 -10.74
CA ALA A 130 -6.09 -10.70 -11.90
C ALA A 130 -5.99 -11.93 -12.84
N ARG A 131 -4.79 -12.51 -13.00
CA ARG A 131 -4.60 -13.77 -13.74
C ARG A 131 -5.33 -14.94 -13.07
N GLU A 132 -5.21 -15.07 -11.75
CA GLU A 132 -5.91 -16.10 -10.98
C GLU A 132 -7.44 -15.94 -11.09
N CYS A 133 -7.92 -14.71 -11.26
CA CYS A 133 -9.32 -14.42 -11.49
C CYS A 133 -9.76 -14.59 -12.96
N ASP A 134 -8.85 -14.91 -13.89
CA ASP A 134 -9.10 -14.97 -15.34
C ASP A 134 -9.65 -13.64 -15.89
N THR A 135 -9.07 -12.52 -15.47
CA THR A 135 -9.47 -11.16 -15.87
C THR A 135 -8.33 -10.34 -16.47
N ALA A 136 -7.13 -10.92 -16.59
CA ALA A 136 -5.99 -10.30 -17.26
C ALA A 136 -5.42 -11.25 -18.32
N HIS A 137 -5.40 -10.81 -19.57
CA HIS A 137 -4.97 -11.58 -20.73
C HIS A 137 -3.79 -10.90 -21.44
N LEU A 138 -3.86 -10.70 -22.74
CA LEU A 138 -2.74 -10.23 -23.55
C LEU A 138 -2.34 -8.78 -23.22
N TYR A 139 -3.29 -7.87 -23.19
CA TYR A 139 -2.99 -6.42 -23.12
C TYR A 139 -2.49 -5.99 -21.75
N LEU A 140 -3.26 -6.28 -20.68
CA LEU A 140 -2.86 -5.88 -19.33
C LEU A 140 -1.69 -6.70 -18.82
N ASN A 141 -1.57 -7.98 -19.15
CA ASN A 141 -0.38 -8.78 -18.83
C ASN A 141 0.89 -8.18 -19.44
N THR A 142 0.83 -7.81 -20.73
CA THR A 142 1.98 -7.20 -21.40
C THR A 142 2.31 -5.86 -20.77
N LEU A 143 1.31 -4.99 -20.59
CA LEU A 143 1.50 -3.66 -20.00
C LEU A 143 2.12 -3.72 -18.59
N PHE A 144 1.58 -4.55 -17.71
CA PHE A 144 2.08 -4.67 -16.33
C PHE A 144 3.48 -5.30 -16.28
N ARG A 145 3.75 -6.34 -17.10
CA ARG A 145 5.07 -6.94 -17.22
C ARG A 145 6.12 -5.92 -17.65
N ASP A 146 5.80 -5.14 -18.68
CA ASP A 146 6.72 -4.14 -19.23
C ASP A 146 6.93 -2.99 -18.22
N ALA A 147 5.87 -2.52 -17.55
CA ALA A 147 5.98 -1.54 -16.48
C ALA A 147 6.86 -2.02 -15.31
N VAL A 148 6.74 -3.30 -14.91
CA VAL A 148 7.60 -3.91 -13.88
C VAL A 148 9.06 -4.00 -14.35
N THR A 149 9.28 -4.34 -15.62
CA THR A 149 10.62 -4.47 -16.20
C THR A 149 11.33 -3.11 -16.24
N GLU A 150 10.65 -2.11 -16.77
CA GLU A 150 11.21 -0.74 -16.84
C GLU A 150 11.38 -0.12 -15.44
N ALA A 151 10.47 -0.37 -14.51
CA ALA A 151 10.63 0.07 -13.14
C ALA A 151 11.91 -0.48 -12.47
N LYS A 152 12.22 -1.77 -12.69
CA LYS A 152 13.46 -2.37 -12.20
C LYS A 152 14.70 -1.68 -12.82
N LYS A 153 14.66 -1.43 -14.14
CA LYS A 153 15.72 -0.75 -14.86
C LYS A 153 15.93 0.67 -14.31
N ILE A 154 14.87 1.47 -14.21
CA ILE A 154 14.90 2.82 -13.63
C ILE A 154 15.54 2.78 -12.23
N LYS A 155 15.08 1.88 -11.36
CA LYS A 155 15.62 1.74 -9.99
C LYS A 155 17.10 1.40 -9.97
N THR A 156 17.56 0.55 -10.88
CA THR A 156 18.95 0.14 -10.98
C THR A 156 19.84 1.27 -11.53
N GLU A 157 19.41 1.94 -12.59
CA GLU A 157 20.20 2.97 -13.28
C GLU A 157 20.24 4.30 -12.50
N THR A 158 19.12 4.68 -11.85
CA THR A 158 19.02 5.96 -11.14
C THR A 158 19.35 5.88 -9.66
N MET A 159 19.47 4.65 -9.13
CA MET A 159 19.64 4.38 -7.69
C MET A 159 18.57 5.06 -6.82
N ILE A 160 17.40 5.37 -7.38
CA ILE A 160 16.31 6.08 -6.70
C ILE A 160 15.83 5.37 -5.42
N SER A 161 15.94 4.04 -5.39
CA SER A 161 15.65 3.24 -4.20
C SER A 161 16.74 3.30 -3.13
N LYS A 162 17.97 3.66 -3.47
CA LYS A 162 19.06 3.76 -2.46
C LYS A 162 18.90 4.96 -1.54
N SER A 163 18.21 5.99 -1.99
CA SER A 163 17.79 7.12 -1.15
C SER A 163 16.46 6.88 -0.45
N GLY A 164 15.84 5.72 -0.68
CA GLY A 164 14.53 5.34 -0.16
C GLY A 164 14.56 5.22 1.36
N VAL A 165 14.29 6.33 2.01
CA VAL A 165 14.03 6.36 3.44
C VAL A 165 12.68 5.67 3.63
N SER A 166 12.64 4.51 4.28
CA SER A 166 11.37 3.82 4.54
C SER A 166 10.45 4.68 5.41
N THR A 167 9.14 4.47 5.32
CA THR A 167 8.15 5.11 6.23
C THR A 167 8.56 4.94 7.70
N ALA A 168 9.10 3.77 8.05
CA ALA A 168 9.64 3.47 9.37
C ALA A 168 10.81 4.40 9.75
N THR A 169 11.74 4.63 8.82
CA THR A 169 12.89 5.52 9.05
C THR A 169 12.43 6.98 9.21
N LEU A 170 11.46 7.43 8.40
CA LEU A 170 10.90 8.78 8.52
C LEU A 170 10.15 8.97 9.83
N ALA A 171 9.37 7.99 10.25
CA ALA A 171 8.66 8.05 11.52
C ALA A 171 9.64 8.21 12.70
N LEU A 172 10.72 7.42 12.73
CA LEU A 172 11.74 7.55 13.77
C LEU A 172 12.53 8.86 13.69
N ARG A 173 12.83 9.37 12.48
CA ARG A 173 13.43 10.70 12.33
C ARG A 173 12.53 11.79 12.88
N ALA A 174 11.25 11.79 12.50
CA ALA A 174 10.28 12.74 13.02
C ALA A 174 10.13 12.68 14.56
N ALA A 175 10.13 11.47 15.12
CA ALA A 175 10.14 11.29 16.57
C ALA A 175 11.44 11.84 17.21
N LYS A 176 12.60 11.64 16.56
CA LYS A 176 13.87 12.18 17.02
C LYS A 176 13.90 13.71 16.99
N ASP A 177 13.33 14.31 15.94
CA ASP A 177 13.24 15.78 15.82
C ASP A 177 12.38 16.39 16.95
N VAL A 178 11.32 15.69 17.38
CA VAL A 178 10.48 16.12 18.50
C VAL A 178 11.16 15.93 19.86
N LEU A 179 11.85 14.80 20.05
CA LEU A 179 12.47 14.43 21.33
C LEU A 179 13.92 14.93 21.47
N ASN A 180 14.52 15.45 20.40
CA ASN A 180 15.92 15.83 20.24
C ASN A 180 16.93 14.68 20.37
N SER A 181 16.66 13.66 21.17
CA SER A 181 17.50 12.48 21.37
C SER A 181 16.65 11.27 21.76
N PHE A 182 17.16 10.07 21.48
CA PHE A 182 16.58 8.82 21.98
C PHE A 182 17.34 8.25 23.20
N SER A 183 18.44 8.85 23.59
CA SER A 183 19.19 8.43 24.78
C SER A 183 18.34 8.56 26.05
N GLY A 184 18.25 7.49 26.82
CA GLY A 184 17.39 7.39 27.99
C GLY A 184 15.88 7.36 27.67
N LYS A 185 15.51 7.06 26.40
CA LYS A 185 14.12 6.99 25.94
C LYS A 185 13.72 5.56 25.62
N ASN A 186 12.43 5.26 25.80
CA ASN A 186 11.86 3.94 25.55
C ASN A 186 10.94 4.00 24.33
N ILE A 187 10.98 2.93 23.51
CA ILE A 187 10.06 2.77 22.38
C ILE A 187 9.21 1.50 22.55
N LEU A 188 7.91 1.62 22.24
CA LEU A 188 6.98 0.50 22.11
C LEU A 188 6.62 0.29 20.65
N ILE A 189 6.93 -0.90 20.10
CA ILE A 189 6.62 -1.28 18.72
C ILE A 189 5.52 -2.34 18.73
N ILE A 190 4.34 -1.99 18.24
CA ILE A 190 3.20 -2.88 18.11
C ILE A 190 3.19 -3.43 16.69
N GLY A 191 3.34 -4.76 16.53
CA GLY A 191 3.39 -5.45 15.26
C GLY A 191 4.80 -5.57 14.65
N ALA A 192 5.83 -5.74 15.50
CA ALA A 192 7.23 -5.88 15.08
C ALA A 192 7.49 -7.09 14.16
N SER A 193 6.66 -8.14 14.18
CA SER A 193 6.76 -9.30 13.28
C SER A 193 6.26 -9.04 11.84
N GLY A 194 5.60 -7.89 11.59
CA GLY A 194 5.17 -7.48 10.25
C GLY A 194 6.27 -6.80 9.46
N LYS A 195 6.12 -6.72 8.12
CA LYS A 195 7.12 -6.11 7.21
C LYS A 195 7.58 -4.72 7.65
N ILE A 196 6.64 -3.83 8.00
CA ILE A 196 6.97 -2.46 8.43
C ILE A 196 7.52 -2.47 9.86
N GLY A 197 6.92 -3.26 10.75
CA GLY A 197 7.37 -3.36 12.14
C GLY A 197 8.79 -3.90 12.28
N ASP A 198 9.19 -4.86 11.46
CA ASP A 198 10.56 -5.37 11.40
C ASP A 198 11.56 -4.26 10.98
N ILE A 199 11.19 -3.43 10.00
CA ILE A 199 12.02 -2.28 9.60
C ILE A 199 12.11 -1.25 10.74
N VAL A 200 10.99 -0.98 11.45
CA VAL A 200 11.02 -0.10 12.62
C VAL A 200 11.95 -0.65 13.69
N LEU A 201 11.86 -1.94 14.00
CA LEU A 201 12.72 -2.59 15.00
C LEU A 201 14.20 -2.52 14.61
N LYS A 202 14.55 -2.86 13.36
CA LYS A 202 15.93 -2.75 12.85
C LYS A 202 16.49 -1.33 12.93
N ASN A 203 15.66 -0.34 12.61
CA ASN A 203 16.04 1.06 12.74
C ASN A 203 16.15 1.48 14.21
N ALA A 204 15.24 1.07 15.08
CA ALA A 204 15.29 1.38 16.51
C ALA A 204 16.57 0.82 17.17
N LEU A 205 16.99 -0.38 16.77
CA LEU A 205 18.24 -1.00 17.21
C LEU A 205 19.49 -0.20 16.84
N SER A 206 19.45 0.59 15.77
CA SER A 206 20.55 1.47 15.35
C SER A 206 20.61 2.78 16.11
N TYR A 207 19.59 3.09 16.91
CA TYR A 207 19.55 4.24 17.79
C TYR A 207 19.86 3.84 19.25
N ASP A 208 20.07 4.83 20.10
CA ASP A 208 20.47 4.72 21.49
C ASP A 208 19.28 4.70 22.47
N PHE A 209 18.16 4.05 22.07
CA PHE A 209 17.06 3.79 22.99
C PHE A 209 17.52 2.99 24.21
N GLU A 210 17.01 3.35 25.39
CA GLU A 210 17.27 2.62 26.63
C GLU A 210 16.58 1.25 26.62
N GLN A 211 15.27 1.24 26.26
CA GLN A 211 14.49 0.01 26.12
C GLN A 211 13.65 0.03 24.84
N ILE A 212 13.56 -1.13 24.19
CA ILE A 212 12.73 -1.38 23.01
C ILE A 212 11.74 -2.50 23.37
N TYR A 213 10.48 -2.11 23.59
CA TYR A 213 9.41 -3.07 23.82
C TYR A 213 8.79 -3.47 22.49
N VAL A 214 8.64 -4.78 22.24
CA VAL A 214 8.02 -5.30 21.02
C VAL A 214 6.89 -6.26 21.36
N THR A 215 5.73 -6.06 20.77
CA THR A 215 4.59 -6.94 21.03
C THR A 215 4.66 -8.21 20.19
N ARG A 216 4.32 -9.35 20.79
CA ARG A 216 4.17 -10.65 20.14
C ARG A 216 2.70 -11.11 20.20
N ARG A 217 2.17 -11.68 19.12
CA ARG A 217 0.88 -12.40 19.11
C ARG A 217 1.06 -13.90 18.86
N ARG A 218 1.58 -14.27 17.67
CA ARG A 218 1.65 -15.68 17.22
C ARG A 218 2.96 -16.04 16.52
N HIS A 219 3.73 -15.06 16.07
CA HIS A 219 4.95 -15.28 15.31
C HIS A 219 6.17 -14.91 16.14
N ASN A 220 7.22 -15.71 16.04
CA ASN A 220 8.50 -15.38 16.64
C ASN A 220 9.09 -14.17 15.94
N ILE A 221 9.78 -13.35 16.70
CA ILE A 221 10.56 -12.22 16.20
C ILE A 221 12.00 -12.72 16.12
N ASP A 222 12.53 -12.82 14.88
CA ASP A 222 13.92 -13.21 14.69
C ASP A 222 14.83 -12.05 15.07
N MET A 223 15.65 -12.26 16.09
CA MET A 223 16.61 -11.26 16.56
C MET A 223 18.00 -11.87 16.67
N SER A 224 19.01 -11.08 16.33
CA SER A 224 20.39 -11.45 16.58
C SER A 224 20.67 -11.49 18.11
N PRO A 225 21.55 -12.36 18.59
CA PRO A 225 21.87 -12.46 20.02
C PRO A 225 22.28 -11.14 20.69
N ASN A 226 22.98 -10.26 19.97
CA ASN A 226 23.45 -8.96 20.47
C ASN A 226 22.33 -7.90 20.62
N ALA A 227 21.11 -8.17 20.12
CA ALA A 227 19.98 -7.26 20.23
C ALA A 227 19.14 -7.50 21.50
N MET A 228 19.36 -8.64 22.19
CA MET A 228 18.51 -9.08 23.31
C MET A 228 18.65 -8.23 24.57
N ASP A 229 19.77 -7.55 24.79
CA ASP A 229 20.02 -6.80 26.04
C ASP A 229 19.10 -5.56 26.19
N ARG A 230 18.64 -5.00 25.08
CA ARG A 230 17.78 -3.80 25.05
C ARG A 230 16.37 -4.05 24.52
N VAL A 231 16.05 -5.29 24.13
CA VAL A 231 14.74 -5.62 23.54
C VAL A 231 13.97 -6.54 24.49
N SER A 232 12.80 -6.08 24.90
CA SER A 232 11.86 -6.86 25.71
C SER A 232 10.66 -7.27 24.84
N ILE A 233 10.48 -8.58 24.67
CA ILE A 233 9.30 -9.13 23.99
C ILE A 233 8.17 -9.22 25.01
N ILE A 234 7.06 -8.54 24.73
CA ILE A 234 5.87 -8.50 25.57
C ILE A 234 4.67 -9.13 24.85
N GLU A 235 3.74 -9.68 25.62
CA GLU A 235 2.49 -10.15 25.03
C GLU A 235 1.63 -8.97 24.54
N TYR A 236 0.90 -9.18 23.45
CA TYR A 236 0.10 -8.11 22.84
C TYR A 236 -0.94 -7.52 23.80
N ASN A 237 -1.49 -8.35 24.69
CA ASN A 237 -2.50 -7.90 25.64
C ASN A 237 -1.93 -7.00 26.75
N ASP A 238 -0.65 -7.14 27.06
CA ASP A 238 0.03 -6.38 28.11
C ASP A 238 0.53 -5.01 27.63
N ARG A 239 0.33 -4.67 26.32
CA ARG A 239 0.87 -3.44 25.72
C ARG A 239 0.49 -2.15 26.46
N TYR A 240 -0.70 -2.11 27.09
CA TYR A 240 -1.16 -0.92 27.82
C TYR A 240 -0.34 -0.62 29.07
N ASP A 241 0.26 -1.64 29.71
CA ASP A 241 1.11 -1.47 30.88
C ASP A 241 2.44 -0.80 30.49
N TYR A 242 2.87 -0.97 29.24
CA TYR A 242 4.11 -0.40 28.72
C TYR A 242 3.94 0.97 28.07
N ILE A 243 2.71 1.39 27.71
CA ILE A 243 2.44 2.71 27.13
C ILE A 243 2.92 3.85 28.04
N ARG A 244 2.72 3.72 29.36
CA ARG A 244 3.09 4.76 30.32
C ARG A 244 4.59 5.01 30.40
N ASN A 245 5.38 4.00 30.07
CA ASN A 245 6.84 4.03 30.09
C ASN A 245 7.47 4.27 28.73
N ALA A 246 6.67 4.35 27.65
CA ALA A 246 7.15 4.55 26.31
C ALA A 246 7.12 6.05 25.94
N ASP A 247 8.26 6.58 25.52
CA ASP A 247 8.36 7.93 24.96
C ASP A 247 7.93 7.96 23.49
N VAL A 248 8.09 6.83 22.79
CA VAL A 248 7.70 6.65 21.38
C VAL A 248 6.84 5.40 21.26
N ILE A 249 5.71 5.50 20.58
CA ILE A 249 4.86 4.35 20.28
C ILE A 249 4.69 4.26 18.77
N VAL A 250 5.05 3.11 18.18
CA VAL A 250 4.85 2.82 16.76
C VAL A 250 3.90 1.65 16.60
N SER A 251 2.76 1.88 15.96
CA SER A 251 1.83 0.81 15.59
C SER A 251 1.96 0.49 14.11
N ALA A 252 2.45 -0.73 13.81
CA ALA A 252 2.73 -1.22 12.45
C ALA A 252 1.99 -2.54 12.20
N THR A 253 0.68 -2.55 12.43
CA THR A 253 -0.19 -3.72 12.24
C THR A 253 -1.05 -3.59 10.99
N SER A 254 -1.34 -4.69 10.31
CA SER A 254 -2.26 -4.77 9.17
C SER A 254 -3.69 -5.13 9.56
N GLY A 255 -4.00 -5.24 10.85
CA GLY A 255 -5.33 -5.62 11.32
C GLY A 255 -6.37 -4.50 11.14
N PRO A 256 -7.65 -4.86 10.92
CA PRO A 256 -8.72 -3.88 10.72
C PRO A 256 -9.15 -3.16 12.02
N HIS A 257 -8.60 -3.55 13.16
CA HIS A 257 -8.96 -3.00 14.47
C HIS A 257 -7.94 -2.01 14.98
N PHE A 258 -8.42 -1.03 15.74
CA PHE A 258 -7.53 -0.13 16.47
C PHE A 258 -6.63 -0.94 17.42
N THR A 259 -5.34 -0.67 17.35
CA THR A 259 -4.35 -1.32 18.22
C THR A 259 -4.28 -0.68 19.60
N LEU A 260 -4.68 0.57 19.68
CA LEU A 260 -4.83 1.34 20.91
C LEU A 260 -6.21 1.98 20.93
N THR A 261 -6.93 1.83 22.03
CA THR A 261 -8.23 2.46 22.31
C THR A 261 -8.11 3.27 23.60
N LYS A 262 -8.98 4.27 23.76
CA LYS A 262 -9.11 5.02 25.01
C LYS A 262 -9.66 4.15 26.12
#